data_c0e93cb5c94fc68a80804690497f57b0
#
_entry.id   c0e93cb5c94fc68a80804690497f57b0
#
_cell.length_a   1.000
_cell.length_b   1.000
_cell.length_c   1.000
_cell.angle_alpha   90.00
_cell.angle_beta   90.00
_cell.angle_gamma   90.00
#
_symmetry.space_group_name_H-M   'P 1'
#
loop_
_entity.id
_entity.type
_entity.pdbx_description
1 polymer ?
#
loop_
_entity_poly.entity_id
_entity_poly.type
_entity_poly.pdbx_seq_one_letter_code
_entity_poly.pdbx_strand_id
1 'polypeptide(L)'
;MDFIKVVTLLVFLLAPALPHAQTVPDYDRDEFRGWADEDGDCMNTRHEFLEELSTGPVRYSANGCRVVRGRWLDPYTDRIFTESSDLDVDHLVPLYWAWQRGAWAWSDSKKEKFGNDARNLFAVDDGTNRSKGADGPLEWLPPNADFHCQYVTRFWRIVLLYDLELNSSQKDALVSQRAELCGG
;
A
#
# COMPACT_ATOMS: atom_id res chain seq x y z
N MET A 1 -68.50 -38.88 20.33
CA MET A 1 -67.14 -38.87 20.95
C MET A 1 -66.19 -38.29 19.91
N ASP A 2 -65.96 -36.95 19.96
CA ASP A 2 -65.16 -36.22 18.96
C ASP A 2 -63.75 -36.08 19.53
N PHE A 3 -62.76 -36.68 18.84
CA PHE A 3 -61.34 -36.56 19.16
C PHE A 3 -60.77 -35.25 18.55
N ILE A 4 -60.55 -34.25 19.37
CA ILE A 4 -59.83 -33.05 19.02
C ILE A 4 -58.36 -33.39 18.81
N LYS A 5 -57.85 -33.35 17.57
CA LYS A 5 -56.43 -33.47 17.28
C LYS A 5 -55.76 -32.11 17.54
N VAL A 6 -54.98 -32.05 18.60
CA VAL A 6 -54.09 -30.93 18.92
C VAL A 6 -52.86 -31.00 17.99
N VAL A 7 -52.77 -30.07 17.02
CA VAL A 7 -51.57 -29.90 16.20
C VAL A 7 -50.62 -28.97 16.92
N THR A 8 -49.52 -29.50 17.46
CA THR A 8 -48.47 -28.72 18.08
C THR A 8 -47.57 -28.15 17.00
N LEU A 9 -47.66 -26.85 16.79
CA LEU A 9 -46.78 -26.10 15.83
C LEU A 9 -45.42 -25.86 16.49
N LEU A 10 -44.40 -26.57 16.04
CA LEU A 10 -43.01 -26.35 16.48
C LEU A 10 -42.48 -25.12 15.73
N VAL A 11 -42.36 -23.97 16.43
CA VAL A 11 -41.72 -22.76 15.89
C VAL A 11 -40.19 -22.91 16.09
N PHE A 12 -39.48 -23.18 15.01
CA PHE A 12 -38.02 -23.10 15.02
C PHE A 12 -37.58 -21.63 15.02
N LEU A 13 -37.10 -21.13 16.16
CA LEU A 13 -36.41 -19.85 16.29
C LEU A 13 -35.01 -20.00 15.65
N LEU A 14 -34.86 -19.52 14.44
CA LEU A 14 -33.53 -19.30 13.86
C LEU A 14 -32.85 -18.16 14.64
N ALA A 15 -31.90 -18.49 15.49
CA ALA A 15 -31.01 -17.50 16.11
C ALA A 15 -30.14 -16.86 15.00
N PRO A 16 -30.03 -15.52 14.94
CA PRO A 16 -29.13 -14.87 14.01
C PRO A 16 -27.69 -15.29 14.34
N ALA A 17 -26.97 -15.85 13.34
CA ALA A 17 -25.56 -16.12 13.47
C ALA A 17 -24.83 -14.79 13.66
N LEU A 18 -24.14 -14.64 14.79
CA LEU A 18 -23.26 -13.48 15.02
C LEU A 18 -22.14 -13.50 13.96
N PRO A 19 -21.83 -12.35 13.34
CA PRO A 19 -20.72 -12.29 12.41
C PRO A 19 -19.45 -12.67 13.16
N HIS A 20 -18.78 -13.73 12.72
CA HIS A 20 -17.44 -14.04 13.18
C HIS A 20 -16.52 -12.92 12.72
N ALA A 21 -15.90 -12.20 13.66
CA ALA A 21 -14.81 -11.29 13.34
C ALA A 21 -13.70 -12.14 12.68
N GLN A 22 -13.45 -11.91 11.40
CA GLN A 22 -12.36 -12.57 10.71
C GLN A 22 -11.04 -12.08 11.31
N THR A 23 -10.23 -13.00 11.84
CA THR A 23 -8.88 -12.67 12.30
C THR A 23 -7.98 -12.44 11.10
N VAL A 24 -7.23 -11.33 11.11
CA VAL A 24 -6.22 -11.06 10.07
C VAL A 24 -5.16 -12.16 10.13
N PRO A 25 -4.90 -12.89 9.03
CA PRO A 25 -3.87 -13.92 9.00
C PRO A 25 -2.46 -13.32 9.12
N ASP A 26 -1.47 -14.18 9.41
CA ASP A 26 -0.08 -13.77 9.42
C ASP A 26 0.31 -13.17 8.08
N TYR A 27 1.10 -12.09 8.13
CA TYR A 27 1.54 -11.40 6.94
C TYR A 27 2.56 -12.21 6.14
N ASP A 28 2.26 -12.37 4.86
CA ASP A 28 3.19 -12.91 3.89
C ASP A 28 3.39 -11.90 2.74
N ARG A 29 4.63 -11.40 2.59
CA ARG A 29 4.98 -10.45 1.54
C ARG A 29 4.85 -11.04 0.14
N ASP A 30 5.11 -12.34 -0.01
CA ASP A 30 5.11 -13.04 -1.31
C ASP A 30 3.71 -13.13 -1.91
N GLU A 31 2.68 -12.95 -1.11
CA GLU A 31 1.30 -12.81 -1.59
C GLU A 31 1.09 -11.61 -2.55
N PHE A 32 1.95 -10.61 -2.48
CA PHE A 32 1.95 -9.45 -3.41
C PHE A 32 2.77 -9.68 -4.67
N ARG A 33 3.32 -10.91 -4.89
CA ARG A 33 4.01 -11.37 -6.10
C ARG A 33 5.34 -10.66 -6.43
N GLY A 34 5.80 -9.70 -5.61
CA GLY A 34 7.01 -8.93 -5.88
C GLY A 34 6.88 -7.97 -7.08
N TRP A 35 8.03 -7.62 -7.66
CA TRP A 35 8.08 -6.73 -8.82
C TRP A 35 7.79 -7.50 -10.10
N ALA A 36 6.70 -7.14 -10.79
CA ALA A 36 6.31 -7.75 -12.05
C ALA A 36 7.25 -7.34 -13.21
N ASP A 37 7.32 -8.18 -14.22
CA ASP A 37 7.86 -7.90 -15.55
C ASP A 37 6.69 -8.16 -16.50
N GLU A 38 5.87 -7.10 -16.75
CA GLU A 38 4.58 -7.25 -17.44
C GLU A 38 4.74 -7.46 -18.94
N ASP A 39 5.76 -6.88 -19.57
CA ASP A 39 6.00 -6.94 -21.01
C ASP A 39 7.05 -8.00 -21.41
N GLY A 40 7.72 -8.60 -20.43
CA GLY A 40 8.66 -9.71 -20.63
C GLY A 40 10.01 -9.26 -21.20
N ASP A 41 10.40 -8.00 -21.03
CA ASP A 41 11.66 -7.44 -21.52
C ASP A 41 12.84 -7.69 -20.58
N CYS A 42 12.61 -8.38 -19.44
CA CYS A 42 13.49 -8.65 -18.31
C CYS A 42 13.66 -7.48 -17.32
N MET A 43 13.12 -6.33 -17.56
CA MET A 43 13.12 -5.21 -16.63
C MET A 43 11.81 -5.23 -15.82
N ASN A 44 11.91 -5.39 -14.52
CA ASN A 44 10.73 -5.43 -13.68
C ASN A 44 10.26 -4.03 -13.28
N THR A 45 9.03 -3.92 -12.78
CA THR A 45 8.38 -2.65 -12.38
C THR A 45 9.28 -1.73 -11.55
N ARG A 46 10.14 -2.28 -10.66
CA ARG A 46 11.08 -1.44 -9.90
C ARG A 46 12.04 -0.68 -10.81
N HIS A 47 12.60 -1.35 -11.81
CA HIS A 47 13.59 -0.75 -12.70
C HIS A 47 12.96 0.11 -13.78
N GLU A 48 11.79 -0.25 -14.30
CA GLU A 48 10.98 0.60 -15.17
C GLU A 48 10.61 1.91 -14.48
N PHE A 49 10.17 1.84 -13.21
CA PHE A 49 9.82 3.01 -12.42
C PHE A 49 11.03 3.91 -12.16
N LEU A 50 12.22 3.34 -11.89
CA LEU A 50 13.45 4.12 -11.76
C LEU A 50 13.87 4.76 -13.08
N GLU A 51 13.66 4.10 -14.21
CA GLU A 51 13.91 4.68 -15.53
C GLU A 51 13.00 5.87 -15.80
N GLU A 52 11.69 5.69 -15.60
CA GLU A 52 10.67 6.74 -15.81
C GLU A 52 10.92 7.98 -14.95
N LEU A 53 11.31 7.79 -13.69
CA LEU A 53 11.54 8.90 -12.75
C LEU A 53 12.88 9.61 -12.93
N SER A 54 13.81 9.05 -13.70
CA SER A 54 15.13 9.67 -13.85
C SER A 54 15.05 10.98 -14.60
N THR A 55 15.53 12.05 -14.00
CA THR A 55 15.64 13.39 -14.60
C THR A 55 16.94 13.59 -15.39
N GLY A 56 17.76 12.54 -15.52
CA GLY A 56 19.01 12.53 -16.28
C GLY A 56 19.17 11.23 -17.07
N PRO A 57 20.23 11.11 -17.91
CA PRO A 57 20.49 9.89 -18.65
C PRO A 57 20.65 8.68 -17.73
N VAL A 58 19.97 7.57 -18.06
CA VAL A 58 20.09 6.31 -17.34
C VAL A 58 21.23 5.44 -17.90
N ARG A 59 21.80 4.60 -17.05
CA ARG A 59 22.69 3.50 -17.42
C ARG A 59 22.11 2.20 -16.90
N TYR A 60 22.28 1.16 -17.72
CA TYR A 60 21.75 -0.17 -17.41
C TYR A 60 22.90 -1.11 -17.02
N SER A 61 22.51 -2.21 -16.38
CA SER A 61 23.39 -3.38 -16.20
C SER A 61 23.82 -3.98 -17.54
N ALA A 62 24.86 -4.83 -17.52
CA ALA A 62 25.40 -5.40 -18.78
C ALA A 62 24.38 -6.21 -19.61
N ASN A 63 23.35 -6.78 -18.95
CA ASN A 63 22.27 -7.50 -19.62
C ASN A 63 21.05 -6.62 -19.98
N GLY A 64 21.09 -5.33 -19.69
CA GLY A 64 19.98 -4.40 -19.95
C GLY A 64 18.82 -4.44 -18.93
N CYS A 65 18.75 -5.46 -18.09
CA CYS A 65 17.57 -5.75 -17.26
C CYS A 65 17.44 -4.89 -15.99
N ARG A 66 18.39 -4.00 -15.71
CA ARG A 66 18.35 -3.17 -14.50
C ARG A 66 18.92 -1.78 -14.77
N VAL A 67 18.23 -0.76 -14.31
CA VAL A 67 18.78 0.60 -14.18
C VAL A 67 19.79 0.60 -13.03
N VAL A 68 21.03 1.04 -13.29
CA VAL A 68 22.10 1.11 -12.28
C VAL A 68 22.47 2.54 -11.93
N ARG A 69 22.35 3.48 -12.88
CA ARG A 69 22.58 4.91 -12.67
C ARG A 69 21.50 5.75 -13.34
N GLY A 70 21.26 6.91 -12.77
CA GLY A 70 20.32 7.91 -13.28
C GLY A 70 20.44 9.20 -12.47
N ARG A 71 19.39 9.98 -12.39
CA ARG A 71 19.30 11.15 -11.53
C ARG A 71 17.91 11.26 -10.94
N TRP A 72 17.79 11.01 -9.64
CA TRP A 72 16.52 10.98 -8.92
C TRP A 72 16.51 11.99 -7.80
N LEU A 73 15.45 12.77 -7.72
CA LEU A 73 15.13 13.57 -6.54
C LEU A 73 14.33 12.67 -5.58
N ASP A 74 14.87 12.43 -4.40
CA ASP A 74 14.15 11.77 -3.32
C ASP A 74 13.23 12.77 -2.62
N PRO A 75 11.90 12.58 -2.68
CA PRO A 75 10.97 13.52 -2.05
C PRO A 75 11.00 13.44 -0.52
N TYR A 76 11.47 12.34 0.07
CA TYR A 76 11.50 12.18 1.52
C TYR A 76 12.60 13.01 2.19
N THR A 77 13.74 13.21 1.49
CA THR A 77 14.89 13.93 2.04
C THR A 77 15.26 15.21 1.29
N ASP A 78 14.60 15.48 0.15
CA ASP A 78 14.94 16.55 -0.81
C ASP A 78 16.40 16.43 -1.34
N ARG A 79 16.93 15.20 -1.41
CA ARG A 79 18.28 14.92 -1.90
C ARG A 79 18.26 14.31 -3.29
N ILE A 80 19.34 14.53 -4.03
CA ILE A 80 19.53 13.92 -5.35
C ILE A 80 20.44 12.70 -5.21
N PHE A 81 20.01 11.58 -5.79
CA PHE A 81 20.74 10.33 -5.89
C PHE A 81 21.10 10.01 -7.33
N THR A 82 22.21 9.34 -7.56
CA THR A 82 22.67 8.97 -8.92
C THR A 82 22.95 7.48 -9.07
N GLU A 83 23.08 6.74 -7.99
CA GLU A 83 23.20 5.28 -7.99
C GLU A 83 21.89 4.66 -7.53
N SER A 84 21.38 3.71 -8.32
CA SER A 84 20.09 3.04 -7.97
C SER A 84 20.23 2.12 -6.75
N SER A 85 21.46 1.76 -6.35
CA SER A 85 21.75 0.99 -5.14
C SER A 85 21.53 1.76 -3.85
N ASP A 86 21.48 3.09 -3.91
CA ASP A 86 21.29 3.96 -2.75
C ASP A 86 19.79 4.28 -2.54
N LEU A 87 18.95 3.76 -3.44
CA LEU A 87 17.52 3.99 -3.46
C LEU A 87 16.75 2.69 -3.25
N ASP A 88 15.65 2.81 -2.50
CA ASP A 88 14.53 1.87 -2.56
C ASP A 88 13.40 2.44 -3.42
N VAL A 89 12.61 1.54 -4.01
CA VAL A 89 11.26 1.88 -4.49
C VAL A 89 10.29 1.51 -3.38
N ASP A 90 9.86 2.54 -2.67
CA ASP A 90 8.99 2.42 -1.50
C ASP A 90 7.52 2.37 -1.90
N HIS A 91 6.76 1.51 -1.23
CA HIS A 91 5.31 1.56 -1.24
C HIS A 91 4.83 2.63 -0.26
N LEU A 92 4.33 3.76 -0.77
CA LEU A 92 3.79 4.87 0.03
C LEU A 92 2.82 4.38 1.10
N VAL A 93 1.84 3.55 0.71
CA VAL A 93 1.04 2.73 1.62
C VAL A 93 1.72 1.36 1.69
N PRO A 94 2.40 1.03 2.82
CA PRO A 94 3.16 -0.19 2.94
C PRO A 94 2.29 -1.45 2.74
N LEU A 95 2.87 -2.50 2.17
CA LEU A 95 2.16 -3.77 1.93
C LEU A 95 1.61 -4.36 3.23
N TYR A 96 2.41 -4.35 4.31
CA TYR A 96 1.97 -4.79 5.63
C TYR A 96 0.84 -3.92 6.20
N TRP A 97 0.94 -2.58 6.05
CA TRP A 97 -0.10 -1.67 6.49
C TRP A 97 -1.44 -1.95 5.79
N ALA A 98 -1.39 -2.20 4.48
CA ALA A 98 -2.55 -2.58 3.69
C ALA A 98 -3.09 -3.97 4.08
N TRP A 99 -2.19 -4.94 4.35
CA TRP A 99 -2.55 -6.26 4.83
C TRP A 99 -3.44 -6.19 6.06
N GLN A 100 -3.02 -5.43 7.06
CA GLN A 100 -3.78 -5.23 8.30
C GLN A 100 -5.12 -4.51 8.11
N ARG A 101 -5.40 -4.01 6.88
CA ARG A 101 -6.60 -3.24 6.51
C ARG A 101 -7.35 -3.85 5.33
N GLY A 102 -7.42 -5.17 5.31
CA GLY A 102 -8.26 -5.93 4.38
C GLY A 102 -7.54 -6.45 3.12
N ALA A 103 -6.29 -6.04 2.84
CA ALA A 103 -5.60 -6.52 1.65
C ALA A 103 -5.32 -8.04 1.67
N TRP A 104 -5.26 -8.66 2.85
CA TRP A 104 -5.13 -10.11 2.99
C TRP A 104 -6.26 -10.89 2.29
N ALA A 105 -7.46 -10.32 2.24
CA ALA A 105 -8.63 -10.92 1.61
C ALA A 105 -8.77 -10.60 0.11
N TRP A 106 -7.86 -9.81 -0.47
CA TRP A 106 -7.92 -9.50 -1.90
C TRP A 106 -7.55 -10.71 -2.76
N SER A 107 -8.00 -10.69 -4.02
CA SER A 107 -7.50 -11.64 -5.03
C SER A 107 -6.01 -11.41 -5.28
N ASP A 108 -5.31 -12.47 -5.73
CA ASP A 108 -3.90 -12.43 -6.11
C ASP A 108 -3.62 -11.29 -7.10
N SER A 109 -4.46 -11.16 -8.12
CA SER A 109 -4.34 -10.08 -9.12
C SER A 109 -4.48 -8.68 -8.52
N LYS A 110 -5.35 -8.47 -7.50
CA LYS A 110 -5.45 -7.17 -6.84
C LYS A 110 -4.24 -6.89 -5.95
N LYS A 111 -3.69 -7.91 -5.28
CA LYS A 111 -2.45 -7.80 -4.49
C LYS A 111 -1.26 -7.45 -5.38
N GLU A 112 -1.07 -8.17 -6.47
CA GLU A 112 -0.02 -7.91 -7.46
C GLU A 112 -0.12 -6.50 -8.04
N LYS A 113 -1.32 -6.09 -8.45
CA LYS A 113 -1.58 -4.73 -8.93
C LYS A 113 -1.24 -3.66 -7.89
N PHE A 114 -1.57 -3.89 -6.62
CA PHE A 114 -1.24 -2.94 -5.54
C PHE A 114 0.26 -2.83 -5.33
N GLY A 115 0.98 -3.95 -5.36
CA GLY A 115 2.44 -4.00 -5.22
C GLY A 115 3.20 -3.34 -6.37
N ASN A 116 2.58 -3.24 -7.56
CA ASN A 116 3.21 -2.69 -8.76
C ASN A 116 2.58 -1.36 -9.24
N ASP A 117 1.67 -0.77 -8.47
CA ASP A 117 1.00 0.47 -8.86
C ASP A 117 1.92 1.69 -8.68
N ALA A 118 2.37 2.30 -9.77
CA ALA A 118 3.23 3.50 -9.77
C ALA A 118 2.65 4.66 -8.92
N ARG A 119 1.33 4.72 -8.74
CA ARG A 119 0.68 5.72 -7.87
C ARG A 119 0.99 5.50 -6.39
N ASN A 120 1.38 4.27 -6.01
CA ASN A 120 1.78 3.87 -4.66
C ASN A 120 3.29 3.80 -4.49
N LEU A 121 4.08 4.24 -5.47
CA LEU A 121 5.54 4.08 -5.46
C LEU A 121 6.26 5.43 -5.38
N PHE A 122 7.42 5.42 -4.69
CA PHE A 122 8.40 6.49 -4.67
C PHE A 122 9.82 5.92 -4.74
N ALA A 123 10.71 6.58 -5.46
CA ALA A 123 12.15 6.31 -5.39
C ALA A 123 12.74 7.18 -4.27
N VAL A 124 13.22 6.56 -3.22
CA VAL A 124 13.63 7.23 -1.97
C VAL A 124 14.92 6.66 -1.41
N ASP A 125 15.60 7.42 -0.55
CA ASP A 125 16.77 6.97 0.21
C ASP A 125 16.48 5.67 0.97
N ASP A 126 17.33 4.67 0.81
CA ASP A 126 17.14 3.34 1.40
C ASP A 126 17.13 3.38 2.93
N GLY A 127 17.95 4.27 3.53
CA GLY A 127 18.00 4.49 4.98
C GLY A 127 16.71 5.11 5.51
N THR A 128 16.18 6.10 4.81
CA THR A 128 14.92 6.76 5.16
C THR A 128 13.73 5.82 4.99
N ASN A 129 13.73 5.00 3.93
CA ASN A 129 12.72 3.96 3.75
C ASN A 129 12.73 2.92 4.89
N ARG A 130 13.91 2.47 5.31
CA ARG A 130 14.02 1.59 6.49
C ARG A 130 13.50 2.23 7.77
N SER A 131 13.71 3.55 7.95
CA SER A 131 13.15 4.31 9.07
C SER A 131 11.62 4.34 9.07
N LYS A 132 11.01 4.47 7.89
CA LYS A 132 9.55 4.41 7.71
C LYS A 132 9.01 3.03 8.06
N GLY A 133 9.67 1.98 7.58
CA GLY A 133 9.21 0.61 7.77
C GLY A 133 7.79 0.37 7.24
N ALA A 134 6.91 -0.08 8.13
CA ALA A 134 5.51 -0.35 7.78
C ALA A 134 4.53 0.71 8.30
N ASP A 135 5.03 1.85 8.74
CA ASP A 135 4.25 2.92 9.37
C ASP A 135 3.43 3.70 8.35
N GLY A 136 2.25 4.14 8.79
CA GLY A 136 1.43 5.10 8.07
C GLY A 136 1.74 6.54 8.49
N PRO A 137 1.03 7.53 7.91
CA PRO A 137 1.36 8.94 8.14
C PRO A 137 1.02 9.45 9.55
N LEU A 138 0.27 8.69 10.34
CA LEU A 138 0.00 9.03 11.74
C LEU A 138 1.18 8.68 12.66
N GLU A 139 2.03 7.73 12.26
CA GLU A 139 3.16 7.22 13.01
C GLU A 139 4.49 7.77 12.49
N TRP A 140 4.58 8.00 11.17
CA TRP A 140 5.79 8.47 10.51
C TRP A 140 5.48 9.48 9.40
N LEU A 141 6.30 10.52 9.31
CA LEU A 141 6.33 11.48 8.20
C LEU A 141 7.77 11.58 7.67
N PRO A 142 7.95 11.85 6.36
CA PRO A 142 9.28 12.05 5.78
C PRO A 142 10.02 13.23 6.45
N PRO A 143 11.36 13.20 6.54
CA PRO A 143 12.15 14.30 7.06
C PRO A 143 11.93 15.64 6.35
N ASN A 144 11.62 15.59 5.04
CA ASN A 144 11.31 16.77 4.23
C ASN A 144 9.88 17.28 4.54
N ALA A 145 9.79 18.33 5.34
CA ALA A 145 8.50 18.91 5.75
C ALA A 145 7.69 19.50 4.58
N ASP A 146 8.37 19.99 3.52
CA ASP A 146 7.70 20.56 2.35
C ASP A 146 6.93 19.50 1.55
N PHE A 147 7.28 18.23 1.75
CA PHE A 147 6.60 17.10 1.12
C PHE A 147 5.41 16.56 1.93
N HIS A 148 5.22 16.95 3.18
CA HIS A 148 4.21 16.37 4.09
C HIS A 148 2.80 16.43 3.51
N CYS A 149 2.36 17.59 3.01
CA CYS A 149 1.01 17.71 2.43
C CYS A 149 0.81 16.75 1.24
N GLN A 150 1.79 16.68 0.34
CA GLN A 150 1.73 15.77 -0.81
C GLN A 150 1.74 14.31 -0.36
N TYR A 151 2.58 13.96 0.62
CA TYR A 151 2.68 12.61 1.19
C TYR A 151 1.34 12.14 1.75
N VAL A 152 0.74 12.89 2.69
CA VAL A 152 -0.52 12.50 3.33
C VAL A 152 -1.70 12.51 2.35
N THR A 153 -1.70 13.45 1.38
CA THR A 153 -2.75 13.50 0.36
C THR A 153 -2.68 12.32 -0.58
N ARG A 154 -1.48 11.93 -1.01
CA ARG A 154 -1.28 10.78 -1.90
C ARG A 154 -1.57 9.48 -1.17
N PHE A 155 -1.12 9.34 0.10
CA PHE A 155 -1.45 8.19 0.96
C PHE A 155 -2.97 8.01 1.07
N TRP A 156 -3.69 9.07 1.39
CA TRP A 156 -5.15 9.04 1.48
C TRP A 156 -5.83 8.61 0.18
N ARG A 157 -5.33 9.10 -0.97
CA ARG A 157 -5.86 8.69 -2.28
C ARG A 157 -5.67 7.20 -2.55
N ILE A 158 -4.55 6.62 -2.18
CA ILE A 158 -4.31 5.17 -2.32
C ILE A 158 -5.24 4.38 -1.40
N VAL A 159 -5.43 4.82 -0.15
CA VAL A 159 -6.38 4.21 0.79
C VAL A 159 -7.79 4.13 0.18
N LEU A 160 -8.27 5.24 -0.40
CA LEU A 160 -9.59 5.29 -1.05
C LEU A 160 -9.64 4.45 -2.33
N LEU A 161 -8.59 4.52 -3.16
CA LEU A 161 -8.54 3.82 -4.44
C LEU A 161 -8.62 2.30 -4.29
N TYR A 162 -7.99 1.77 -3.24
CA TYR A 162 -7.93 0.34 -2.96
C TYR A 162 -8.96 -0.14 -1.94
N ASP A 163 -9.79 0.79 -1.44
CA ASP A 163 -10.84 0.52 -0.46
C ASP A 163 -10.29 -0.17 0.80
N LEU A 164 -9.20 0.43 1.35
CA LEU A 164 -8.57 -0.09 2.56
C LEU A 164 -9.40 0.26 3.79
N GLU A 165 -9.54 -0.71 4.69
CA GLU A 165 -10.41 -0.62 5.85
C GLU A 165 -9.82 0.28 6.94
N LEU A 166 -10.56 1.31 7.31
CA LEU A 166 -10.26 2.19 8.43
C LEU A 166 -11.45 2.26 9.38
N ASN A 167 -11.19 2.21 10.66
CA ASN A 167 -12.21 2.59 11.63
C ASN A 167 -12.43 4.13 11.61
N SER A 168 -13.53 4.58 12.20
CA SER A 168 -13.89 6.01 12.20
C SER A 168 -12.79 6.91 12.80
N SER A 169 -12.17 6.49 13.90
CA SER A 169 -11.11 7.26 14.56
C SER A 169 -9.86 7.39 13.66
N GLN A 170 -9.43 6.32 12.99
CA GLN A 170 -8.31 6.36 12.03
C GLN A 170 -8.61 7.26 10.85
N LYS A 171 -9.82 7.17 10.31
CA LYS A 171 -10.27 8.01 9.20
C LYS A 171 -10.27 9.49 9.58
N ASP A 172 -10.84 9.83 10.73
CA ASP A 172 -10.91 11.19 11.22
C ASP A 172 -9.51 11.75 11.49
N ALA A 173 -8.61 10.95 12.07
CA ALA A 173 -7.23 11.36 12.33
C ALA A 173 -6.47 11.65 11.02
N LEU A 174 -6.57 10.79 10.01
CA LEU A 174 -5.92 11.00 8.70
C LEU A 174 -6.48 12.24 7.98
N VAL A 175 -7.79 12.46 8.03
CA VAL A 175 -8.43 13.65 7.43
C VAL A 175 -7.98 14.92 8.15
N SER A 176 -7.93 14.92 9.48
CA SER A 176 -7.49 16.06 10.30
C SER A 176 -6.00 16.35 10.05
N GLN A 177 -5.14 15.35 10.05
CA GLN A 177 -3.71 15.51 9.77
C GLN A 177 -3.49 16.12 8.37
N ARG A 178 -4.24 15.65 7.37
CA ARG A 178 -4.13 16.20 6.02
C ARG A 178 -4.57 17.66 5.98
N ALA A 179 -5.66 18.03 6.65
CA ALA A 179 -6.12 19.42 6.72
C ALA A 179 -5.06 20.30 7.39
N GLU A 180 -4.47 19.87 8.49
CA GLU A 180 -3.40 20.57 9.19
C GLU A 180 -2.17 20.78 8.32
N LEU A 181 -1.66 19.72 7.70
CA LEU A 181 -0.42 19.75 6.92
C LEU A 181 -0.57 20.44 5.55
N CYS A 182 -1.78 20.55 5.02
CA CYS A 182 -2.04 21.18 3.73
C CYS A 182 -2.56 22.62 3.83
N GLY A 183 -2.67 23.17 5.03
CA GLY A 183 -3.14 24.55 5.24
C GLY A 183 -4.64 24.70 5.00
N GLY A 184 -5.42 23.68 5.35
CA GLY A 184 -6.83 23.36 5.31
C GLY A 184 -7.83 24.35 4.85
#